data_556886cbbeef8ae33b0148526942f6b3
#
_entry.id   556886cbbeef8ae33b0148526942f6b3
#
_cell.length_a   1.000
_cell.length_b   1.000
_cell.length_c   1.000
_cell.angle_alpha   90.00
_cell.angle_beta   90.00
_cell.angle_gamma   90.00
#
_symmetry.space_group_name_H-M   'P 1'
#
loop_
_entity.id
_entity.type
_entity.pdbx_description
1 polymer ?
#
loop_
_entity_poly.entity_id
_entity_poly.type
_entity_poly.pdbx_seq_one_letter_code
_entity_poly.pdbx_strand_id
1 'polypeptide(L)' 'MRGVTHGVPVIIVRDGIPDLQRLRTERMSLDDLMADARQKGIRRFDEIELAVLETNGRVSFFTRAGGAGEGAPEQPVIA' A
#
# COMPACT_ATOMS: atom_id res chain seq x y z
N MET A 1 2.19 -15.61 7.90
CA MET A 1 2.61 -15.22 6.68
C MET A 1 1.55 -14.53 5.92
N ARG A 2 1.88 -13.53 5.22
CA ARG A 2 0.94 -12.80 4.45
C ARG A 2 0.56 -13.59 3.23
N GLY A 3 -0.70 -13.68 2.93
CA GLY A 3 -1.11 -14.43 1.78
C GLY A 3 -1.03 -13.61 0.53
N VAL A 4 -1.46 -14.18 -0.56
CA VAL A 4 -1.56 -13.43 -1.80
C VAL A 4 -3.02 -13.31 -2.11
N THR A 5 -3.36 -12.34 -2.90
CA THR A 5 -4.74 -12.16 -3.25
C THR A 5 -5.13 -13.24 -4.23
N HIS A 6 -6.41 -13.38 -4.46
CA HIS A 6 -6.90 -14.42 -5.34
C HIS A 6 -7.07 -13.88 -6.74
N GLY A 7 -6.03 -13.34 -7.27
CA GLY A 7 -6.07 -12.94 -8.67
C GLY A 7 -6.37 -11.50 -8.92
N VAL A 8 -6.71 -10.73 -7.91
CA VAL A 8 -6.96 -9.30 -8.13
C VAL A 8 -6.26 -8.49 -7.05
N PRO A 9 -5.74 -7.35 -7.41
CA PRO A 9 -5.15 -6.45 -6.42
C PRO A 9 -6.23 -5.93 -5.48
N VAL A 10 -5.85 -5.66 -4.25
CA VAL A 10 -6.79 -5.23 -3.23
C VAL A 10 -6.30 -3.94 -2.60
N ILE A 11 -7.15 -2.94 -2.53
CA ILE A 11 -6.78 -1.68 -1.90
C ILE A 11 -6.84 -1.85 -0.40
N ILE A 12 -5.74 -1.58 0.28
CA ILE A 12 -5.66 -1.78 1.73
C ILE A 12 -5.45 -0.47 2.48
N VAL A 13 -5.10 0.62 1.81
CA VAL A 13 -5.05 1.94 2.44
C VAL A 13 -5.59 2.94 1.45
N ARG A 14 -6.43 3.85 1.92
CA ARG A 14 -6.94 4.90 1.06
C ARG A 14 -6.91 6.19 1.86
N ASP A 15 -6.25 7.21 1.33
CA ASP A 15 -6.14 8.52 1.98
C ASP A 15 -5.62 8.41 3.39
N GLY A 16 -4.61 7.59 3.57
CA GLY A 16 -3.97 7.46 4.87
C GLY A 16 -4.70 6.58 5.86
N ILE A 17 -5.83 6.01 5.47
CA ILE A 17 -6.64 5.24 6.38
C ILE A 17 -6.57 3.77 5.98
N PRO A 18 -6.02 2.91 6.83
CA PRO A 18 -5.97 1.50 6.50
C PRO A 18 -7.34 0.86 6.63
N ASP A 19 -7.60 -0.08 5.75
CA ASP A 19 -8.86 -0.83 5.77
C ASP A 19 -8.60 -2.06 6.65
N LEU A 20 -8.99 -1.96 7.91
CA LEU A 20 -8.64 -3.00 8.88
C LEU A 20 -9.30 -4.32 8.56
N GLN A 21 -10.51 -4.28 8.04
CA GLN A 21 -11.17 -5.52 7.71
C GLN A 21 -10.47 -6.21 6.54
N ARG A 22 -10.06 -5.44 5.55
CA ARG A 22 -9.38 -6.03 4.41
C ARG A 22 -8.03 -6.59 4.84
N LEU A 23 -7.32 -5.88 5.70
CA LEU A 23 -6.05 -6.39 6.19
C LEU A 23 -6.24 -7.71 6.90
N ARG A 24 -7.31 -7.82 7.68
CA ARG A 24 -7.56 -9.05 8.40
C ARG A 24 -7.86 -10.19 7.43
N THR A 25 -8.68 -9.90 6.42
CA THR A 25 -8.99 -10.91 5.42
C THR A 25 -7.75 -11.39 4.71
N GLU A 26 -6.82 -10.47 4.45
CA GLU A 26 -5.60 -10.83 3.74
C GLU A 26 -4.48 -11.27 4.66
N ARG A 27 -4.76 -11.37 5.97
CA ARG A 27 -3.81 -11.84 6.95
C ARG A 27 -2.56 -10.98 7.04
N MET A 28 -2.74 -9.70 6.89
CA MET A 28 -1.65 -8.76 6.98
C MET A 28 -1.88 -7.89 8.21
N SER A 29 -0.89 -7.76 9.08
CA SER A 29 -1.03 -6.92 10.24
C SER A 29 -0.65 -5.48 9.90
N LEU A 30 -1.06 -4.55 10.74
CA LEU A 30 -0.62 -3.18 10.55
C LEU A 30 0.89 -3.08 10.67
N ASP A 31 1.51 -3.89 11.52
CA ASP A 31 2.96 -3.86 11.63
C ASP A 31 3.61 -4.31 10.34
N ASP A 32 3.06 -5.33 9.71
CA ASP A 32 3.58 -5.77 8.41
C ASP A 32 3.47 -4.66 7.39
N LEU A 33 2.34 -4.01 7.36
CA LEU A 33 2.11 -2.94 6.39
C LEU A 33 3.07 -1.79 6.63
N MET A 34 3.26 -1.41 7.89
CA MET A 34 4.18 -0.32 8.17
C MET A 34 5.62 -0.70 7.89
N ALA A 35 5.98 -1.95 8.10
CA ALA A 35 7.33 -2.37 7.77
C ALA A 35 7.56 -2.26 6.28
N ASP A 36 6.59 -2.66 5.48
CA ASP A 36 6.72 -2.51 4.03
C ASP A 36 6.82 -1.03 3.65
N ALA A 37 6.02 -0.19 4.29
CA ALA A 37 6.03 1.24 3.99
C ALA A 37 7.39 1.86 4.32
N ARG A 38 7.95 1.47 5.46
CA ARG A 38 9.25 2.03 5.85
C ARG A 38 10.34 1.66 4.85
N GLN A 39 10.25 0.49 4.25
CA GLN A 39 11.24 0.12 3.26
C GLN A 39 11.11 0.96 2.00
N LYS A 40 10.01 1.66 1.83
CA LYS A 40 9.84 2.57 0.71
C LYS A 40 10.06 4.01 1.13
N GLY A 41 10.52 4.24 2.35
CA GLY A 41 10.78 5.59 2.80
C GLY A 41 9.56 6.30 3.37
N ILE A 42 8.46 5.60 3.56
CA ILE A 42 7.25 6.19 4.10
C ILE A 42 7.24 6.00 5.60
N ARG A 43 6.99 7.05 6.34
CA ARG A 43 7.04 6.97 7.79
C ARG A 43 5.69 7.03 8.46
N ARG A 44 4.68 7.54 7.79
CA ARG A 44 3.38 7.72 8.42
C ARG A 44 2.30 7.34 7.44
N PHE A 45 1.19 6.85 7.97
CA PHE A 45 0.09 6.48 7.11
C PHE A 45 -0.46 7.67 6.34
N ASP A 46 -0.44 8.87 6.92
CA ASP A 46 -1.03 10.00 6.22
C ASP A 46 -0.22 10.41 4.99
N GLU A 47 0.95 9.85 4.79
CA GLU A 47 1.69 10.08 3.56
C GLU A 47 1.19 9.20 2.43
N ILE A 48 0.39 8.20 2.72
CA ILE A 48 -0.03 7.23 1.73
C ILE A 48 -1.38 7.63 1.17
N GLU A 49 -1.41 7.90 -0.10
CA GLU A 49 -2.69 8.16 -0.72
C GLU A 49 -3.39 6.85 -1.03
N LEU A 50 -2.65 5.86 -1.44
CA LEU A 50 -3.22 4.59 -1.82
C LEU A 50 -2.19 3.49 -1.59
N ALA A 51 -2.60 2.39 -1.04
CA ALA A 51 -1.73 1.22 -0.98
C ALA A 51 -2.52 0.02 -1.48
N VAL A 52 -1.90 -0.74 -2.34
CA VAL A 52 -2.55 -1.85 -3.01
C VAL A 52 -1.76 -3.11 -2.73
N LEU A 53 -2.45 -4.13 -2.26
CA LEU A 53 -1.82 -5.45 -2.11
C LEU A 53 -1.93 -6.15 -3.44
N GLU A 54 -0.78 -6.39 -4.06
CA GLU A 54 -0.75 -6.98 -5.38
C GLU A 54 -0.92 -8.50 -5.31
N THR A 55 -1.17 -9.09 -6.45
CA THR A 55 -1.44 -10.52 -6.48
C THR A 55 -0.24 -11.36 -6.07
N ASN A 56 0.95 -10.80 -6.11
CA ASN A 56 2.13 -11.52 -5.68
C ASN A 56 2.44 -11.32 -4.20
N GLY A 57 1.56 -10.65 -3.47
CA GLY A 57 1.75 -10.45 -2.04
C GLY A 57 2.53 -9.21 -1.68
N ARG A 58 3.02 -8.48 -2.66
CA ARG A 58 3.74 -7.26 -2.36
C ARG A 58 2.79 -6.09 -2.31
N VAL A 59 3.19 -5.01 -1.68
CA VAL A 59 2.34 -3.84 -1.54
C VAL A 59 2.92 -2.71 -2.36
N SER A 60 2.09 -2.10 -3.18
CA SER A 60 2.46 -0.92 -3.93
C SER A 60 1.93 0.29 -3.19
N PHE A 61 2.78 1.28 -2.98
CA PHE A 61 2.40 2.48 -2.24
C PHE A 61 2.41 3.68 -3.18
N PHE A 62 1.40 4.50 -3.07
CA PHE A 62 1.33 5.74 -3.83
C PHE A 62 1.19 6.86 -2.81
N THR A 63 2.17 7.76 -2.79
CA THR A 63 2.17 8.82 -1.79
C THR A 63 1.48 10.04 -2.36
N ARG A 64 1.14 10.95 -1.47
CA ARG A 64 0.46 12.14 -1.93
C ARG A 64 1.38 12.94 -2.81
N ALA A 65 0.78 13.68 -3.66
CA ALA A 65 1.54 14.46 -4.56
C ALA A 65 2.45 15.31 -3.81
N GLY A 66 3.40 15.62 -4.15
CA GLY A 66 4.28 16.39 -3.44
C GLY A 66 5.18 15.53 -2.71
N GLY A 67 4.81 14.49 -2.40
CA GLY A 67 5.61 13.71 -1.71
C GLY A 67 6.57 13.26 -2.63
N ALA A 68 6.62 12.21 -2.86
CA ALA A 68 7.56 11.78 -3.66
C ALA A 68 7.34 12.10 -4.93
N GLY A 69 6.51 12.53 -5.09
CA GLY A 69 6.24 12.63 -6.31
C GLY A 69 7.01 13.11 -7.29
N GLU A 70 7.54 13.81 -7.00
CA GLU A 70 8.13 14.34 -7.95
C GLU A 70 8.54 13.53 -8.87
N GLY A 71 8.58 13.58 -9.63
CA GLY A 71 9.14 12.84 -10.52
C GLY A 71 8.45 11.78 -10.90
N ALA A 72 7.78 11.50 -10.42
CA ALA A 72 7.30 10.35 -10.74
C ALA A 72 6.33 10.39 -11.61
N PRO A 73 6.40 10.54 -12.31
CA PRO A 73 5.52 10.53 -13.15
C PRO A 73 4.79 9.49 -13.39
N GLU A 74 4.83 9.01 -13.69
CA GLU A 74 4.16 8.13 -14.05
C GLU A 74 3.96 7.21 -13.47
N GLN A 75 3.57 7.08 -13.11
CA GLN A 75 3.35 6.23 -12.48
C GLN A 75 2.56 5.47 -13.00
N PRO A 76 2.48 4.92 -12.93
CA PRO A 76 1.96 3.99 -13.30
C PRO A 76 0.85 3.75 -13.10
N VAL A 77 0.56 3.61 -13.01
CA VAL A 77 -0.40 3.46 -12.87
C VAL A 77 -0.90 2.40 -12.70
N ILE A 78 -1.19 2.17 -12.31
CA ILE A 78 -1.74 1.14 -11.97
C ILE A 78 -2.64 0.89 -12.76
N ALA A 79 -2.70 1.07 -13.15
CA ALA A 79 -3.42 0.77 -13.80
C ALA A 79 -3.62 0.71 -14.09
#